data_e3ed170b17f4064abd303f91439b5e85
#
_entry.id   e3ed170b17f4064abd303f91439b5e85
#
_cell.length_a   1.000
_cell.length_b   1.000
_cell.length_c   1.000
_cell.angle_alpha   90.00
_cell.angle_beta   90.00
_cell.angle_gamma   90.00
#
_symmetry.space_group_name_H-M   'P 1'
#
loop_
_entity.id
_entity.type
_entity.pdbx_description
1 polymer ?
#
loop_
_entity_poly.entity_id
_entity_poly.type
_entity_poly.pdbx_seq_one_letter_code
_entity_poly.pdbx_strand_id
1 'polypeptide(L)'
;MADQPKTEGPAPALQFSIDDSVANGVYVNFANIIHNPAEFVLDFGRIVPGRSSVRVLSRVLTSPLHAKQLLNALAQNVALYEKSFGPIRTDFEPVPASPAAADRTRPN
;
A
#
# COMPACT_ATOMS: atom_id res chain seq x y z
N MET A 1 20.61 8.35 31.24
CA MET A 1 20.27 7.95 31.14
C MET A 1 20.16 7.68 30.68
N ALA A 2 20.10 7.68 30.67
CA ALA A 2 19.62 7.32 30.36
C ALA A 2 19.54 6.80 29.93
N ASP A 3 19.50 6.97 30.01
CA ASP A 3 19.12 6.45 29.74
C ASP A 3 19.12 5.82 29.20
N GLN A 4 19.27 5.74 29.18
CA GLN A 4 19.02 5.15 28.81
C GLN A 4 19.01 4.29 28.37
N PRO A 5 18.94 4.23 28.39
CA PRO A 5 18.76 3.38 28.05
C PRO A 5 19.07 2.56 27.62
N LYS A 6 18.92 2.55 27.54
CA LYS A 6 19.02 1.81 27.22
C LYS A 6 19.29 0.92 27.06
N THR A 7 19.21 0.74 26.84
CA THR A 7 19.43 -0.21 26.70
C THR A 7 19.93 -1.20 26.85
N GLU A 8 19.69 -1.42 27.35
CA GLU A 8 20.20 -2.43 27.69
C GLU A 8 19.56 -3.56 27.27
N GLY A 9 19.15 -4.39 27.29
CA GLY A 9 18.44 -5.48 26.75
C GLY A 9 17.77 -5.17 25.45
N PRO A 10 17.11 -6.13 24.79
CA PRO A 10 16.45 -5.89 23.53
C PRO A 10 15.32 -4.88 23.68
N ALA A 11 15.08 -4.14 22.63
CA ALA A 11 13.96 -3.23 22.62
C ALA A 11 12.67 -4.03 22.78
N PRO A 12 11.67 -3.46 23.45
CA PRO A 12 10.39 -4.13 23.56
C PRO A 12 9.78 -4.34 22.18
N ALA A 13 9.15 -5.45 21.99
CA ALA A 13 8.42 -5.70 20.76
C ALA A 13 7.25 -4.75 20.65
N LEU A 14 6.94 -4.34 19.45
CA LEU A 14 5.75 -3.53 19.20
C LEU A 14 4.52 -4.38 19.47
N GLN A 15 3.53 -3.78 20.10
CA GLN A 15 2.26 -4.44 20.34
C GLN A 15 1.23 -3.86 19.39
N PHE A 16 0.45 -4.72 18.81
CA PHE A 16 -0.54 -4.31 17.83
C PHE A 16 -1.91 -4.36 18.47
N SER A 17 -2.69 -3.33 18.26
CA SER A 17 -4.10 -3.36 18.58
C SER A 17 -4.87 -2.93 17.36
N ILE A 18 -6.06 -3.45 17.20
CA ILE A 18 -6.86 -3.12 16.03
C ILE A 18 -8.30 -2.97 16.48
N ASP A 19 -8.90 -1.85 16.12
CA ASP A 19 -10.30 -1.61 16.44
C ASP A 19 -11.20 -2.48 15.59
N ASP A 20 -12.35 -2.87 16.14
CA ASP A 20 -13.30 -3.68 15.42
C ASP A 20 -13.72 -3.03 14.11
N SER A 21 -13.79 -1.71 14.08
CA SER A 21 -14.19 -1.00 12.87
C SER A 21 -13.16 -1.11 11.75
N VAL A 22 -11.94 -1.53 12.08
CA VAL A 22 -10.85 -1.64 11.11
C VAL A 22 -10.53 -3.10 10.81
N ALA A 23 -10.87 -4.00 11.76
CA ALA A 23 -10.38 -5.38 11.73
C ALA A 23 -10.82 -6.15 10.50
N ASN A 24 -12.00 -5.87 9.96
CA ASN A 24 -12.48 -6.58 8.79
C ASN A 24 -11.76 -6.17 7.51
N GLY A 25 -11.11 -5.02 7.54
CA GLY A 25 -10.37 -4.55 6.39
C GLY A 25 -11.25 -4.01 5.29
N VAL A 26 -10.59 -3.56 4.25
CA VAL A 26 -11.25 -3.05 3.05
C VAL A 26 -10.53 -3.67 1.87
N TYR A 27 -11.28 -4.32 0.99
CA TYR A 27 -10.67 -4.87 -0.21
C TYR A 27 -10.48 -3.78 -1.24
N VAL A 28 -9.26 -3.66 -1.75
CA VAL A 28 -8.95 -2.67 -2.79
C VAL A 28 -8.19 -3.37 -3.92
N ASN A 29 -8.37 -2.89 -5.11
CA ASN A 29 -7.64 -3.38 -6.28
C ASN A 29 -7.02 -2.24 -7.08
N PHE A 30 -6.92 -1.07 -6.49
CA PHE A 30 -6.38 0.11 -7.15
C PHE A 30 -5.72 0.99 -6.11
N ALA A 31 -4.60 1.59 -6.46
CA ALA A 31 -3.97 2.58 -5.61
C ALA A 31 -3.49 3.74 -6.47
N ASN A 32 -3.75 4.95 -6.01
CA ASN A 32 -3.21 6.15 -6.61
C ASN A 32 -2.35 6.85 -5.58
N ILE A 33 -1.13 7.17 -5.95
CA ILE A 33 -0.17 7.72 -5.01
C ILE A 33 0.35 9.03 -5.55
N ILE A 34 0.21 10.08 -4.77
CA ILE A 34 0.74 11.40 -5.11
C ILE A 34 1.59 11.90 -3.96
N HIS A 35 2.41 12.90 -4.23
CA HIS A 35 3.31 13.41 -3.21
C HIS A 35 3.62 14.88 -3.44
N ASN A 36 4.09 15.51 -2.36
CA ASN A 36 4.80 16.77 -2.42
C ASN A 36 6.04 16.61 -1.54
N PRO A 37 6.88 17.65 -1.38
CA PRO A 37 8.11 17.46 -0.58
C PRO A 37 7.87 17.05 0.87
N ALA A 38 6.69 17.29 1.42
CA ALA A 38 6.42 17.04 2.82
C ALA A 38 5.68 15.74 3.08
N GLU A 39 4.92 15.22 2.12
CA GLU A 39 4.08 14.07 2.43
C GLU A 39 3.72 13.28 1.18
N PHE A 40 3.30 12.05 1.42
CA PHE A 40 2.72 11.17 0.41
C PHE A 40 1.26 10.94 0.76
N VAL A 41 0.43 10.88 -0.28
CA VAL A 41 -0.99 10.56 -0.14
C VAL A 41 -1.23 9.27 -0.91
N LEU A 42 -1.71 8.25 -0.20
CA LEU A 42 -2.01 6.96 -0.80
C LEU A 42 -3.51 6.77 -0.79
N ASP A 43 -4.11 6.75 -1.96
CA ASP A 43 -5.56 6.53 -2.09
C ASP A 43 -5.77 5.11 -2.58
N PHE A 44 -6.48 4.33 -1.78
CA PHE A 44 -6.80 2.96 -2.12
C PHE A 44 -8.26 2.88 -2.51
N GLY A 45 -8.54 2.20 -3.60
CA GLY A 45 -9.89 2.17 -4.08
C GLY A 45 -10.23 0.92 -4.83
N ARG A 46 -11.39 0.95 -5.42
CA ARG A 46 -11.91 -0.16 -6.18
C ARG A 46 -12.32 0.27 -7.56
N ILE A 47 -11.88 -0.52 -8.53
CA ILE A 47 -12.36 -0.41 -9.89
C ILE A 47 -13.30 -1.58 -10.10
N VAL A 48 -14.49 -1.30 -10.60
CA VAL A 48 -15.44 -2.34 -10.96
C VAL A 48 -15.30 -2.59 -12.44
N PRO A 49 -15.11 -3.83 -12.86
CA PRO A 49 -14.99 -4.12 -14.28
C PRO A 49 -16.15 -3.53 -15.08
N GLY A 50 -15.83 -2.93 -16.20
CA GLY A 50 -16.82 -2.29 -17.03
C GLY A 50 -17.16 -0.87 -16.65
N ARG A 51 -16.59 -0.35 -15.59
CA ARG A 51 -16.80 1.02 -15.19
C ARG A 51 -15.53 1.82 -15.38
N SER A 52 -15.68 3.10 -15.62
CA SER A 52 -14.54 3.97 -15.86
C SER A 52 -14.19 4.83 -14.63
N SER A 53 -14.75 4.51 -13.49
CA SER A 53 -14.50 5.31 -12.29
C SER A 53 -13.92 4.44 -11.19
N VAL A 54 -13.15 5.08 -10.32
CA VAL A 54 -12.57 4.44 -9.15
C VAL A 54 -13.26 5.03 -7.92
N ARG A 55 -13.71 4.16 -7.05
CA ARG A 55 -14.22 4.63 -5.76
C ARG A 55 -13.11 4.52 -4.74
N VAL A 56 -12.69 5.66 -4.21
CA VAL A 56 -11.66 5.68 -3.17
C VAL A 56 -12.29 5.29 -1.85
N LEU A 57 -11.73 4.28 -1.22
CA LEU A 57 -12.26 3.73 0.03
C LEU A 57 -11.41 4.10 1.24
N SER A 58 -10.16 4.45 1.03
CA SER A 58 -9.28 4.80 2.12
C SER A 58 -8.19 5.73 1.61
N ARG A 59 -7.94 6.79 2.35
CA ARG A 59 -6.85 7.71 2.05
C ARG A 59 -5.89 7.71 3.23
N VAL A 60 -4.61 7.46 2.95
CA VAL A 60 -3.58 7.41 3.96
C VAL A 60 -2.56 8.49 3.66
N LEU A 61 -2.24 9.28 4.68
CA LEU A 61 -1.21 10.32 4.58
C LEU A 61 -0.02 9.85 5.36
N THR A 62 1.17 10.03 4.80
CA THR A 62 2.37 9.62 5.50
C THR A 62 3.55 10.47 5.05
N SER A 63 4.64 10.41 5.79
CA SER A 63 5.85 11.14 5.46
C SER A 63 6.64 10.43 4.37
N PRO A 64 7.55 11.14 3.69
CA PRO A 64 8.44 10.48 2.73
C PRO A 64 9.23 9.34 3.35
N LEU A 65 9.71 9.50 4.57
CA LEU A 65 10.44 8.43 5.24
C LEU A 65 9.58 7.19 5.40
N HIS A 66 8.37 7.36 5.89
CA HIS A 66 7.51 6.21 6.13
C HIS A 66 7.02 5.60 4.82
N ALA A 67 6.86 6.42 3.77
CA ALA A 67 6.51 5.88 2.47
C ALA A 67 7.62 4.96 1.95
N LYS A 68 8.87 5.36 2.16
CA LYS A 68 9.99 4.52 1.73
C LYS A 68 10.07 3.24 2.56
N GLN A 69 9.80 3.35 3.86
CA GLN A 69 9.76 2.15 4.70
C GLN A 69 8.64 1.20 4.30
N LEU A 70 7.49 1.75 3.93
CA LEU A 70 6.38 0.95 3.44
C LEU A 70 6.77 0.22 2.15
N LEU A 71 7.41 0.92 1.23
CA LEU A 71 7.87 0.31 0.00
C LEU A 71 8.79 -0.88 0.30
N ASN A 72 9.75 -0.69 1.20
CA ASN A 72 10.68 -1.76 1.55
C ASN A 72 9.98 -2.94 2.22
N ALA A 73 9.06 -2.66 3.12
CA ALA A 73 8.33 -3.72 3.82
C ALA A 73 7.46 -4.51 2.86
N LEU A 74 6.81 -3.83 1.95
CA LEU A 74 5.96 -4.50 0.96
C LEU A 74 6.82 -5.34 0.02
N ALA A 75 7.96 -4.81 -0.42
CA ALA A 75 8.85 -5.55 -1.29
C ALA A 75 9.35 -6.83 -0.62
N GLN A 76 9.69 -6.75 0.67
CA GLN A 76 10.12 -7.94 1.40
C GLN A 76 9.04 -8.99 1.46
N ASN A 77 7.81 -8.57 1.71
CA ASN A 77 6.70 -9.52 1.81
C ASN A 77 6.35 -10.13 0.46
N VAL A 78 6.43 -9.35 -0.60
CA VAL A 78 6.22 -9.89 -1.94
C VAL A 78 7.29 -10.94 -2.25
N ALA A 79 8.54 -10.68 -1.87
CA ALA A 79 9.61 -11.65 -2.10
C ALA A 79 9.38 -12.94 -1.32
N LEU A 80 8.93 -12.83 -0.07
CA LEU A 80 8.63 -14.01 0.73
C LEU A 80 7.47 -14.81 0.14
N TYR A 81 6.44 -14.11 -0.33
CA TYR A 81 5.32 -14.76 -0.98
C TYR A 81 5.80 -15.53 -2.20
N GLU A 82 6.60 -14.90 -3.04
CA GLU A 82 7.04 -15.53 -4.28
C GLU A 82 7.96 -16.70 -4.01
N LYS A 83 8.71 -16.66 -2.92
CA LYS A 83 9.55 -17.80 -2.56
C LYS A 83 8.70 -19.00 -2.19
N SER A 84 7.56 -18.79 -1.55
CA SER A 84 6.70 -19.88 -1.08
C SER A 84 5.72 -20.36 -2.13
N PHE A 85 5.25 -19.46 -2.98
CA PHE A 85 4.11 -19.75 -3.87
C PHE A 85 4.42 -19.51 -5.33
N GLY A 86 5.63 -19.06 -5.66
CA GLY A 86 5.99 -18.79 -7.04
C GLY A 86 5.74 -17.33 -7.43
N PRO A 87 6.22 -16.96 -8.60
CA PRO A 87 6.13 -15.56 -9.03
C PRO A 87 4.69 -15.09 -9.12
N ILE A 88 4.49 -13.85 -8.70
CA ILE A 88 3.18 -13.22 -8.89
C ILE A 88 3.11 -12.77 -10.33
N ARG A 89 2.07 -13.22 -11.00
CA ARG A 89 1.90 -12.86 -12.40
C ARG A 89 1.39 -11.43 -12.50
N THR A 90 2.04 -10.66 -13.34
CA THR A 90 1.64 -9.27 -13.58
C THR A 90 1.30 -9.05 -15.06
N ASP A 91 1.17 -10.14 -15.80
CA ASP A 91 0.88 -10.07 -17.23
C ASP A 91 -0.60 -10.29 -17.53
N PHE A 92 -1.44 -10.13 -16.53
CA PHE A 92 -2.86 -10.17 -16.76
C PHE A 92 -3.30 -8.95 -17.54
N GLU A 93 -4.32 -9.14 -18.33
CA GLU A 93 -4.95 -8.03 -18.97
C GLU A 93 -5.46 -7.09 -17.89
N PRO A 94 -5.02 -5.86 -17.84
CA PRO A 94 -5.50 -4.98 -16.78
C PRO A 94 -6.98 -4.73 -16.96
N VAL A 95 -7.61 -4.42 -15.86
CA VAL A 95 -8.96 -3.94 -15.94
C VAL A 95 -8.94 -2.74 -16.82
N PRO A 96 -9.75 -2.68 -17.84
CA PRO A 96 -9.73 -1.59 -18.75
C PRO A 96 -10.00 -0.33 -18.01
N ALA A 97 -9.04 0.43 -17.94
CA ALA A 97 -9.20 1.66 -17.46
C ALA A 97 -9.85 2.30 -18.49
N SER A 98 -10.32 2.61 -18.63
CA SER A 98 -10.69 3.35 -19.51
C SER A 98 -9.83 3.64 -20.47
N PRO A 99 -9.98 3.61 -21.33
CA PRO A 99 -9.12 3.94 -22.28
C PRO A 99 -8.81 5.32 -22.16
N ALA A 100 -8.65 5.36 -21.65
CA ALA A 100 -8.24 6.10 -21.27
C ALA A 100 -7.53 6.05 -20.43
N ALA A 101 -7.54 5.64 -20.73
CA ALA A 101 -7.16 5.32 -19.92
C ALA A 101 -6.37 4.82 -20.08
N ALA A 102 -6.23 4.66 -20.82
CA ALA A 102 -5.89 4.03 -20.71
C ALA A 102 -5.12 4.43 -20.95
N ASP A 103 -5.36 4.79 -21.49
CA ASP A 103 -5.16 5.16 -21.25
C ASP A 103 -4.76 5.88 -20.81
N ARG A 104 -4.41 6.27 -21.02
CA ARG A 104 -4.59 6.76 -20.27
C ARG A 104 -3.76 6.84 -19.92
N THR A 105 -3.84 6.60 -20.61
CA THR A 105 -3.71 6.55 -19.98
C THR A 105 -3.01 6.39 -19.94
N ARG A 106 -2.59 6.29 -20.56
CA ARG A 106 -2.65 6.00 -20.32
C ARG A 106 -2.28 5.98 -20.17
N PRO A 107 -2.38 6.00 -20.74
CA PRO A 107 -2.58 5.96 -20.28
C PRO A 107 -2.38 5.81 -19.96
N ASN A 108 -2.38 5.78 -20.72
CA ASN A 108 -3.03 5.64 -20.13
C ASN A 108 -2.90 5.55 -19.76
#